data_254eb8e61f283db8e55e5c1980a74641
#
_entry.id   254eb8e61f283db8e55e5c1980a74641
#
_cell.length_a   1.000
_cell.length_b   1.000
_cell.length_c   1.000
_cell.angle_alpha   90.00
_cell.angle_beta   90.00
_cell.angle_gamma   90.00
#
_symmetry.space_group_name_H-M   'P 1'
#
loop_
_entity.id
_entity.type
_entity.pdbx_description
1 polymer ?
#
loop_
_entity_poly.entity_id
_entity_poly.type
_entity_poly.pdbx_seq_one_letter_code
_entity_poly.pdbx_strand_id
1 'polypeptide(L)'
;MFLCGSVSTWIAKNILNNTGFVGRASCNFVVRELPLDACVKFWGRKAARTATRDIVDVLSVTGGVPRYLEEIDPSLSADENVRRMCFLPQALLRDDFTKIFNVVFGENAVTKRTILERLSECPLTVAEIAEALGVKRSGTISTHLEDLEVAGFVSEDAGLVPGTDRTPKQMRYRVCDNYTRFFLKYIQPNARTIDSGSFRFNALETLKGWETMLGLQFENLVIANLPRLLPALGMGNVLLKSAAPYRQSATRRRKGCQIDLLLQADRKVCVVEIKRRATIGREVIDEVESKVRSLSLPAGVSVRTALVYEGTLAKSVEAEGYFDALVPVESLMYGSEKELAFGRR
;
A
#
# COMPACT_ATOMS: atom_id res chain seq x y z
N MET A 1 13.71 -2.90 31.35
CA MET A 1 13.70 -4.13 30.55
C MET A 1 13.12 -3.80 29.21
N PHE A 2 13.78 -4.18 28.12
CA PHE A 2 13.25 -4.04 26.76
C PHE A 2 12.76 -5.41 26.29
N LEU A 3 11.52 -5.47 25.77
CA LEU A 3 10.96 -6.64 25.12
C LEU A 3 10.82 -6.32 23.64
N CYS A 4 11.45 -7.10 22.78
CA CYS A 4 11.37 -6.99 21.34
C CYS A 4 10.99 -8.35 20.78
N GLY A 5 10.10 -8.37 19.81
CA GLY A 5 9.70 -9.58 19.09
C GLY A 5 8.92 -9.25 17.85
N SER A 6 8.80 -10.21 16.92
CA SER A 6 7.89 -10.08 15.79
C SER A 6 6.47 -9.89 16.30
N VAL A 7 5.73 -8.96 15.68
CA VAL A 7 4.33 -8.73 16.02
C VAL A 7 3.57 -10.03 15.70
N SER A 8 3.12 -10.68 16.75
CA SER A 8 2.29 -11.87 16.63
C SER A 8 1.11 -11.73 17.56
N THR A 9 0.01 -12.37 17.24
CA THR A 9 -1.15 -12.49 18.12
C THR A 9 -0.76 -13.04 19.50
N TRP A 10 0.30 -13.84 19.56
CA TRP A 10 0.84 -14.32 20.82
C TRP A 10 1.36 -13.18 21.71
N ILE A 11 2.18 -12.26 21.16
CA ILE A 11 2.70 -11.09 21.91
C ILE A 11 1.53 -10.20 22.32
N ALA A 12 0.60 -9.93 21.41
CA ALA A 12 -0.56 -9.11 21.70
C ALA A 12 -1.38 -9.69 22.85
N LYS A 13 -1.69 -10.99 22.81
CA LYS A 13 -2.51 -11.67 23.82
C LYS A 13 -1.77 -11.90 25.14
N ASN A 14 -0.52 -12.32 25.10
CA ASN A 14 0.19 -12.81 26.30
C ASN A 14 1.08 -11.75 26.97
N ILE A 15 1.41 -10.68 26.25
CA ILE A 15 2.23 -9.60 26.81
C ILE A 15 1.43 -8.30 26.90
N LEU A 16 0.97 -7.77 25.76
CA LEU A 16 0.36 -6.44 25.72
C LEU A 16 -1.00 -6.37 26.43
N ASN A 17 -1.81 -7.41 26.29
CA ASN A 17 -3.14 -7.50 26.90
C ASN A 17 -3.17 -8.33 28.19
N ASN A 18 -2.02 -8.81 28.68
CA ASN A 18 -1.94 -9.57 29.92
C ASN A 18 -2.01 -8.65 31.12
N THR A 19 -2.92 -8.91 32.05
CA THR A 19 -3.13 -8.11 33.27
C THR A 19 -1.85 -7.93 34.09
N GLY A 20 -0.91 -8.89 34.04
CA GLY A 20 0.37 -8.80 34.72
C GLY A 20 1.31 -7.71 34.14
N PHE A 21 1.09 -7.26 32.89
CA PHE A 21 1.92 -6.25 32.21
C PHE A 21 1.16 -4.93 31.94
N VAL A 22 -0.17 -4.93 32.03
CA VAL A 22 -0.97 -3.72 31.84
C VAL A 22 -0.55 -2.65 32.87
N GLY A 23 -0.28 -1.44 32.37
CA GLY A 23 0.17 -0.31 33.21
C GLY A 23 1.66 -0.34 33.61
N ARG A 24 2.42 -1.37 33.25
CA ARG A 24 3.86 -1.49 33.54
C ARG A 24 4.76 -1.19 32.33
N ALA A 25 4.19 -1.14 31.12
CA ALA A 25 4.91 -0.74 29.94
C ALA A 25 5.00 0.79 29.85
N SER A 26 6.22 1.34 29.91
CA SER A 26 6.46 2.78 29.81
C SER A 26 6.35 3.28 28.37
N CYS A 27 6.61 2.41 27.39
CA CYS A 27 6.50 2.71 25.96
C CYS A 27 6.16 1.44 25.20
N ASN A 28 5.28 1.58 24.24
CA ASN A 28 4.90 0.50 23.32
C ASN A 28 4.77 1.07 21.91
N PHE A 29 5.50 0.53 20.97
CA PHE A 29 5.44 0.96 19.58
C PHE A 29 5.67 -0.20 18.62
N VAL A 30 5.04 -0.11 17.46
CA VAL A 30 5.22 -1.06 16.35
C VAL A 30 6.20 -0.45 15.37
N VAL A 31 7.32 -1.14 15.14
CA VAL A 31 8.25 -0.77 14.08
C VAL A 31 7.61 -1.14 12.75
N ARG A 32 7.30 -0.14 11.94
CA ARG A 32 6.72 -0.31 10.61
C ARG A 32 7.82 -0.26 9.55
N GLU A 33 7.44 -0.54 8.30
CA GLU A 33 8.30 -0.31 7.16
C GLU A 33 8.84 1.13 7.12
N LEU A 34 10.01 1.30 6.52
CA LEU A 34 10.61 2.62 6.34
C LEU A 34 9.76 3.48 5.42
N PRO A 35 9.63 4.78 5.71
CA PRO A 35 8.98 5.72 4.80
C PRO A 35 9.85 5.98 3.57
N LEU A 36 9.25 6.47 2.48
CA LEU A 36 9.89 6.64 1.17
C LEU A 36 11.20 7.44 1.24
N ASP A 37 11.26 8.50 2.05
CA ASP A 37 12.48 9.31 2.21
C ASP A 37 13.63 8.56 2.89
N ALA A 38 13.32 7.59 3.74
CA ALA A 38 14.33 6.71 4.32
C ALA A 38 14.71 5.59 3.33
N CYS A 39 13.75 5.05 2.57
CA CYS A 39 14.01 4.03 1.55
C CYS A 39 14.99 4.53 0.48
N VAL A 40 14.81 5.74 -0.02
CA VAL A 40 15.68 6.32 -1.07
C VAL A 40 17.15 6.40 -0.65
N LYS A 41 17.44 6.50 0.65
CA LYS A 41 18.82 6.55 1.15
C LYS A 41 19.64 5.28 0.86
N PHE A 42 18.99 4.16 0.59
CA PHE A 42 19.68 2.91 0.20
C PHE A 42 20.32 2.99 -1.20
N TRP A 43 19.89 3.94 -2.05
CA TRP A 43 20.58 4.24 -3.31
C TRP A 43 21.81 5.14 -3.13
N GLY A 44 22.02 5.68 -1.91
CA GLY A 44 23.17 6.53 -1.57
C GLY A 44 23.29 7.73 -2.55
N ARG A 45 24.52 7.99 -2.99
CA ARG A 45 24.78 9.10 -3.95
C ARG A 45 24.16 8.88 -5.32
N LYS A 46 23.75 7.65 -5.66
CA LYS A 46 23.15 7.35 -6.96
C LYS A 46 21.66 7.69 -7.00
N ALA A 47 21.00 7.88 -5.86
CA ALA A 47 19.59 8.26 -5.80
C ALA A 47 19.22 9.42 -6.73
N ALA A 48 20.05 10.47 -6.77
CA ALA A 48 19.83 11.64 -7.62
C ALA A 48 19.99 11.38 -9.15
N ARG A 49 20.51 10.20 -9.53
CA ARG A 49 20.73 9.79 -10.92
C ARG A 49 19.89 8.58 -11.31
N THR A 50 19.20 7.97 -10.35
CA THR A 50 18.27 6.86 -10.60
C THR A 50 16.90 7.45 -10.92
N ALA A 51 16.25 6.94 -11.96
CA ALA A 51 14.91 7.39 -12.29
C ALA A 51 13.96 7.05 -11.14
N THR A 52 13.07 7.97 -10.81
CA THR A 52 12.04 7.75 -9.76
C THR A 52 11.25 6.48 -10.03
N ARG A 53 10.94 6.21 -11.30
CA ARG A 53 10.26 5.00 -11.74
C ARG A 53 10.98 3.74 -11.28
N ASP A 54 12.30 3.66 -11.45
CA ASP A 54 13.10 2.48 -11.05
C ASP A 54 13.07 2.28 -9.53
N ILE A 55 13.13 3.37 -8.78
CA ILE A 55 13.01 3.33 -7.31
C ILE A 55 11.62 2.81 -6.92
N VAL A 56 10.56 3.33 -7.52
CA VAL A 56 9.19 2.91 -7.26
C VAL A 56 8.99 1.45 -7.65
N ASP A 57 9.55 0.98 -8.77
CA ASP A 57 9.45 -0.41 -9.21
C ASP A 57 10.08 -1.37 -8.20
N VAL A 58 11.28 -1.06 -7.70
CA VAL A 58 11.92 -1.86 -6.64
C VAL A 58 11.11 -1.82 -5.35
N LEU A 59 10.66 -0.64 -4.90
CA LEU A 59 9.84 -0.51 -3.68
C LEU A 59 8.47 -1.15 -3.82
N SER A 60 7.94 -1.25 -5.04
CA SER A 60 6.72 -2.01 -5.31
C SER A 60 6.89 -3.52 -5.10
N VAL A 61 8.13 -4.01 -5.08
CA VAL A 61 8.45 -5.41 -4.77
C VAL A 61 8.84 -5.59 -3.31
N THR A 62 9.73 -4.73 -2.81
CA THR A 62 10.37 -4.89 -1.48
C THR A 62 9.57 -4.26 -0.34
N GLY A 63 8.65 -3.33 -0.65
CA GLY A 63 8.16 -2.41 0.37
C GLY A 63 9.28 -1.58 0.96
N GLY A 64 9.08 -1.07 2.17
CA GLY A 64 10.08 -0.36 2.97
C GLY A 64 10.80 -1.24 4.00
N VAL A 65 10.93 -2.54 3.73
CA VAL A 65 11.59 -3.49 4.66
C VAL A 65 13.10 -3.32 4.60
N PRO A 66 13.78 -2.86 5.69
CA PRO A 66 15.21 -2.55 5.67
C PRO A 66 16.07 -3.70 5.16
N ARG A 67 15.79 -4.93 5.60
CA ARG A 67 16.54 -6.13 5.21
C ARG A 67 16.53 -6.37 3.69
N TYR A 68 15.42 -6.05 3.02
CA TYR A 68 15.31 -6.18 1.56
C TYR A 68 16.00 -5.04 0.85
N LEU A 69 15.93 -3.82 1.42
CA LEU A 69 16.58 -2.64 0.86
C LEU A 69 18.10 -2.72 0.92
N GLU A 70 18.68 -3.42 1.93
CA GLU A 70 20.11 -3.69 2.02
C GLU A 70 20.66 -4.52 0.84
N GLU A 71 19.80 -5.29 0.18
CA GLU A 71 20.17 -6.09 -0.99
C GLU A 71 20.18 -5.29 -2.31
N ILE A 72 19.73 -4.04 -2.30
CA ILE A 72 19.72 -3.22 -3.50
C ILE A 72 21.15 -2.88 -3.92
N ASP A 73 21.45 -3.16 -5.18
CA ASP A 73 22.65 -2.60 -5.83
C ASP A 73 22.26 -1.36 -6.62
N PRO A 74 22.65 -0.17 -6.16
CA PRO A 74 22.30 1.08 -6.84
C PRO A 74 22.94 1.24 -8.23
N SER A 75 23.81 0.32 -8.67
CA SER A 75 24.41 0.32 -10.01
C SER A 75 23.59 -0.45 -11.04
N LEU A 76 22.65 -1.25 -10.59
CA LEU A 76 21.79 -2.08 -11.42
C LEU A 76 20.45 -1.39 -11.69
N SER A 77 19.82 -1.75 -12.80
CA SER A 77 18.43 -1.37 -13.10
C SER A 77 17.43 -1.98 -12.10
N ALA A 78 16.19 -1.51 -12.10
CA ALA A 78 15.12 -2.12 -11.31
C ALA A 78 14.93 -3.60 -11.68
N ASP A 79 14.92 -3.93 -12.99
CA ASP A 79 14.78 -5.30 -13.50
C ASP A 79 15.85 -6.25 -12.96
N GLU A 80 17.11 -5.78 -12.98
CA GLU A 80 18.25 -6.57 -12.50
C GLU A 80 18.23 -6.75 -10.99
N ASN A 81 17.91 -5.72 -10.22
CA ASN A 81 17.73 -5.82 -8.77
C ASN A 81 16.64 -6.82 -8.42
N VAL A 82 15.46 -6.70 -9.02
CA VAL A 82 14.33 -7.62 -8.75
C VAL A 82 14.67 -9.05 -9.19
N ARG A 83 15.34 -9.21 -10.36
CA ARG A 83 15.79 -10.55 -10.80
C ARG A 83 16.71 -11.19 -9.78
N ARG A 84 17.72 -10.46 -9.31
CA ARG A 84 18.70 -10.94 -8.34
C ARG A 84 18.07 -11.28 -7.00
N MET A 85 17.14 -10.44 -6.53
CA MET A 85 16.51 -10.61 -5.22
C MET A 85 15.41 -11.68 -5.20
N CYS A 86 14.72 -11.92 -6.35
CA CYS A 86 13.49 -12.72 -6.37
C CYS A 86 13.55 -13.99 -7.25
N PHE A 87 14.29 -13.97 -8.36
CA PHE A 87 14.16 -14.96 -9.43
C PHE A 87 15.41 -15.80 -9.68
N LEU A 88 16.32 -15.85 -8.73
CA LEU A 88 17.44 -16.80 -8.71
C LEU A 88 17.17 -17.90 -7.67
N PRO A 89 17.71 -19.11 -7.84
CA PRO A 89 17.46 -20.23 -6.93
C PRO A 89 17.79 -19.93 -5.46
N GLN A 90 18.82 -19.09 -5.21
CA GLN A 90 19.28 -18.72 -3.86
C GLN A 90 18.92 -17.27 -3.51
N ALA A 91 18.03 -16.65 -4.25
CA ALA A 91 17.62 -15.28 -3.99
C ALA A 91 16.95 -15.14 -2.62
N LEU A 92 17.27 -14.06 -1.90
CA LEU A 92 16.72 -13.80 -0.55
C LEU A 92 15.19 -13.91 -0.53
N LEU A 93 14.53 -13.21 -1.44
CA LEU A 93 13.07 -13.12 -1.50
C LEU A 93 12.40 -14.34 -2.13
N ARG A 94 13.20 -15.37 -2.55
CA ARG A 94 12.64 -16.60 -3.12
C ARG A 94 11.81 -17.38 -2.09
N ASP A 95 12.27 -17.47 -0.84
CA ASP A 95 11.68 -18.31 0.21
C ASP A 95 11.25 -17.55 1.46
N ASP A 96 11.62 -16.27 1.58
CA ASP A 96 11.51 -15.52 2.82
C ASP A 96 10.05 -15.42 3.30
N PHE A 97 9.10 -15.16 2.39
CA PHE A 97 7.68 -15.20 2.71
C PHE A 97 7.25 -16.52 3.35
N THR A 98 7.61 -17.64 2.75
CA THR A 98 7.19 -18.96 3.25
C THR A 98 7.77 -19.25 4.63
N LYS A 99 9.03 -18.88 4.85
CA LYS A 99 9.72 -19.07 6.14
C LYS A 99 9.06 -18.23 7.22
N ILE A 100 8.92 -16.93 6.99
CA ILE A 100 8.31 -15.99 7.94
C ILE A 100 6.86 -16.38 8.23
N PHE A 101 6.09 -16.66 7.17
CA PHE A 101 4.66 -16.93 7.28
C PHE A 101 4.38 -18.20 8.10
N ASN A 102 5.16 -19.26 7.87
CA ASN A 102 5.03 -20.49 8.63
C ASN A 102 5.45 -20.35 10.10
N VAL A 103 6.49 -19.54 10.37
CA VAL A 103 6.90 -19.25 11.75
C VAL A 103 5.84 -18.45 12.49
N VAL A 104 5.22 -17.46 11.84
CA VAL A 104 4.22 -16.57 12.47
C VAL A 104 2.89 -17.29 12.72
N PHE A 105 2.44 -18.15 11.79
CA PHE A 105 1.06 -18.68 11.81
C PHE A 105 0.96 -20.19 12.08
N GLY A 106 2.06 -20.95 12.01
CA GLY A 106 2.08 -22.37 12.32
C GLY A 106 0.99 -23.16 11.58
N GLU A 107 0.17 -23.90 12.30
CA GLU A 107 -0.89 -24.77 11.75
C GLU A 107 -1.95 -23.99 10.94
N ASN A 108 -2.18 -22.73 11.26
CA ASN A 108 -3.13 -21.88 10.56
C ASN A 108 -2.58 -21.22 9.28
N ALA A 109 -1.32 -21.47 8.93
CA ALA A 109 -0.65 -20.85 7.79
C ALA A 109 -1.37 -21.14 6.45
N VAL A 110 -1.85 -22.36 6.24
CA VAL A 110 -2.50 -22.77 4.99
C VAL A 110 -3.75 -21.92 4.72
N THR A 111 -4.66 -21.84 5.69
CA THR A 111 -5.92 -21.09 5.54
C THR A 111 -5.66 -19.59 5.35
N LYS A 112 -4.76 -19.02 6.13
CA LYS A 112 -4.38 -17.61 6.02
C LYS A 112 -3.72 -17.30 4.67
N ARG A 113 -2.89 -18.20 4.13
CA ARG A 113 -2.31 -18.08 2.80
C ARG A 113 -3.39 -18.04 1.73
N THR A 114 -4.37 -18.94 1.79
CA THR A 114 -5.49 -18.96 0.84
C THR A 114 -6.29 -17.65 0.88
N ILE A 115 -6.49 -17.07 2.06
CA ILE A 115 -7.11 -15.73 2.19
C ILE A 115 -6.25 -14.67 1.49
N LEU A 116 -4.93 -14.66 1.72
CA LEU A 116 -4.01 -13.71 1.07
C LEU A 116 -3.98 -13.85 -0.45
N GLU A 117 -4.03 -15.08 -0.97
CA GLU A 117 -4.10 -15.35 -2.41
C GLU A 117 -5.32 -14.67 -3.04
N ARG A 118 -6.49 -14.71 -2.38
CA ARG A 118 -7.68 -14.01 -2.84
C ARG A 118 -7.56 -12.49 -2.73
N LEU A 119 -7.02 -12.01 -1.63
CA LEU A 119 -6.81 -10.58 -1.39
C LEU A 119 -5.70 -9.99 -2.28
N SER A 120 -4.80 -10.81 -2.81
CA SER A 120 -3.73 -10.33 -3.71
C SER A 120 -4.27 -9.79 -5.03
N GLU A 121 -5.43 -10.26 -5.46
CA GLU A 121 -6.09 -9.84 -6.70
C GLU A 121 -6.82 -8.49 -6.54
N CYS A 122 -7.56 -8.33 -5.45
CA CYS A 122 -8.30 -7.10 -5.14
C CYS A 122 -8.75 -7.06 -3.66
N PRO A 123 -9.08 -5.87 -3.13
CA PRO A 123 -9.66 -5.74 -1.80
C PRO A 123 -11.05 -6.40 -1.72
N LEU A 124 -11.29 -7.22 -0.67
CA LEU A 124 -12.51 -7.99 -0.46
C LEU A 124 -13.10 -7.74 0.94
N THR A 125 -14.42 -7.86 1.03
CA THR A 125 -15.15 -7.94 2.32
C THR A 125 -15.06 -9.35 2.90
N VAL A 126 -15.35 -9.51 4.20
CA VAL A 126 -15.43 -10.83 4.85
C VAL A 126 -16.39 -11.77 4.11
N ALA A 127 -17.51 -11.25 3.58
CA ALA A 127 -18.49 -12.05 2.84
C ALA A 127 -17.94 -12.52 1.50
N GLU A 128 -17.28 -11.65 0.74
CA GLU A 128 -16.64 -11.99 -0.54
C GLU A 128 -15.48 -12.98 -0.35
N ILE A 129 -14.73 -12.86 0.75
CA ILE A 129 -13.68 -13.84 1.11
C ILE A 129 -14.32 -15.20 1.41
N ALA A 130 -15.39 -15.27 2.20
CA ALA A 130 -16.09 -16.51 2.51
C ALA A 130 -16.59 -17.20 1.25
N GLU A 131 -17.22 -16.44 0.34
CA GLU A 131 -17.69 -16.92 -0.97
C GLU A 131 -16.52 -17.46 -1.81
N ALA A 132 -15.43 -16.71 -1.93
CA ALA A 132 -14.24 -17.11 -2.68
C ALA A 132 -13.56 -18.37 -2.13
N LEU A 133 -13.71 -18.65 -0.83
CA LEU A 133 -13.21 -19.85 -0.17
C LEU A 133 -14.22 -21.02 -0.20
N GLY A 134 -15.45 -20.80 -0.67
CA GLY A 134 -16.51 -21.82 -0.67
C GLY A 134 -16.98 -22.20 0.75
N VAL A 135 -16.83 -21.29 1.74
CA VAL A 135 -17.23 -21.55 3.13
C VAL A 135 -18.31 -20.58 3.60
N LYS A 136 -19.07 -20.98 4.61
CA LYS A 136 -20.01 -20.05 5.23
C LYS A 136 -19.29 -18.92 5.95
N ARG A 137 -19.83 -17.71 5.90
CA ARG A 137 -19.34 -16.59 6.70
C ARG A 137 -19.34 -16.99 8.18
N SER A 138 -18.19 -16.91 8.82
CA SER A 138 -17.98 -17.31 10.21
C SER A 138 -17.05 -16.35 10.94
N GLY A 139 -17.09 -16.34 12.26
CA GLY A 139 -16.13 -15.63 13.10
C GLY A 139 -14.68 -16.02 12.86
N THR A 140 -14.44 -17.27 12.43
CA THR A 140 -13.11 -17.79 12.12
C THR A 140 -12.39 -16.98 11.04
N ILE A 141 -13.10 -16.55 9.97
CA ILE A 141 -12.51 -15.72 8.92
C ILE A 141 -12.09 -14.36 9.49
N SER A 142 -12.95 -13.75 10.33
CA SER A 142 -12.62 -12.47 10.98
C SER A 142 -11.39 -12.61 11.88
N THR A 143 -11.29 -13.68 12.66
CA THR A 143 -10.10 -13.96 13.48
C THR A 143 -8.84 -14.14 12.63
N HIS A 144 -8.93 -14.83 11.48
CA HIS A 144 -7.78 -14.96 10.56
C HIS A 144 -7.37 -13.62 9.96
N LEU A 145 -8.32 -12.74 9.64
CA LEU A 145 -8.05 -11.40 9.13
C LEU A 145 -7.42 -10.52 10.21
N GLU A 146 -7.93 -10.56 11.46
CA GLU A 146 -7.31 -9.88 12.60
C GLU A 146 -5.86 -10.32 12.83
N ASP A 147 -5.60 -11.64 12.78
CA ASP A 147 -4.24 -12.17 12.90
C ASP A 147 -3.32 -11.68 11.77
N LEU A 148 -3.81 -11.66 10.53
CA LEU A 148 -3.07 -11.16 9.36
C LEU A 148 -2.82 -9.65 9.44
N GLU A 149 -3.77 -8.89 9.98
CA GLU A 149 -3.64 -7.44 10.19
C GLU A 149 -2.63 -7.13 11.27
N VAL A 150 -2.71 -7.79 12.43
CA VAL A 150 -1.73 -7.65 13.52
C VAL A 150 -0.32 -8.00 13.04
N ALA A 151 -0.18 -8.97 12.14
CA ALA A 151 1.11 -9.35 11.56
C ALA A 151 1.55 -8.45 10.39
N GLY A 152 0.72 -7.48 9.95
CA GLY A 152 1.07 -6.51 8.92
C GLY A 152 0.92 -6.99 7.47
N PHE A 153 0.30 -8.14 7.22
CA PHE A 153 0.08 -8.65 5.86
C PHE A 153 -1.12 -8.01 5.18
N VAL A 154 -2.15 -7.69 5.95
CA VAL A 154 -3.36 -7.04 5.45
C VAL A 154 -3.66 -5.77 6.23
N SER A 155 -4.46 -4.90 5.67
CA SER A 155 -5.09 -3.78 6.38
C SER A 155 -6.59 -3.77 6.11
N GLU A 156 -7.36 -3.42 7.12
CA GLU A 156 -8.75 -3.05 6.96
C GLU A 156 -8.84 -1.62 6.42
N ASP A 157 -9.68 -1.39 5.41
CA ASP A 157 -9.96 -0.05 4.90
C ASP A 157 -10.98 0.64 5.85
N ALA A 158 -10.51 1.00 7.03
CA ALA A 158 -11.30 1.55 8.14
C ALA A 158 -11.62 3.04 7.95
N GLY A 159 -12.31 3.36 6.85
CA GLY A 159 -12.80 4.71 6.56
C GLY A 159 -14.15 5.00 7.20
N LEU A 160 -14.56 6.27 7.16
CA LEU A 160 -15.91 6.70 7.52
C LEU A 160 -16.77 6.88 6.27
N VAL A 161 -18.08 6.79 6.42
CA VAL A 161 -19.02 7.21 5.37
C VAL A 161 -18.79 8.69 5.09
N PRO A 162 -18.54 9.10 3.83
CA PRO A 162 -18.10 10.44 3.49
C PRO A 162 -18.99 11.55 4.07
N GLY A 163 -18.36 12.52 4.74
CA GLY A 163 -19.04 13.62 5.40
C GLY A 163 -19.82 13.28 6.66
N THR A 164 -19.63 12.10 7.23
CA THR A 164 -20.30 11.66 8.47
C THR A 164 -19.31 11.02 9.44
N ASP A 165 -19.73 10.81 10.68
CA ASP A 165 -18.95 10.07 11.70
C ASP A 165 -19.36 8.59 11.79
N ARG A 166 -20.05 8.07 10.76
CA ARG A 166 -20.52 6.68 10.74
C ARG A 166 -19.53 5.78 10.01
N THR A 167 -19.28 4.61 10.58
CA THR A 167 -18.54 3.55 9.91
C THR A 167 -19.39 2.88 8.82
N PRO A 168 -18.80 2.46 7.68
CA PRO A 168 -19.49 1.64 6.70
C PRO A 168 -19.96 0.32 7.30
N LYS A 169 -21.07 -0.22 6.80
CA LYS A 169 -21.60 -1.53 7.26
C LYS A 169 -20.68 -2.71 6.89
N GLN A 170 -19.86 -2.55 5.89
CA GLN A 170 -18.94 -3.57 5.42
C GLN A 170 -17.59 -2.92 5.17
N MET A 171 -16.58 -3.42 5.87
CA MET A 171 -15.18 -3.06 5.65
C MET A 171 -14.56 -4.00 4.63
N ARG A 172 -13.56 -3.51 3.92
CA ARG A 172 -12.75 -4.30 3.00
C ARG A 172 -11.38 -4.50 3.57
N TYR A 173 -10.79 -5.63 3.24
CA TYR A 173 -9.42 -5.96 3.57
C TYR A 173 -8.60 -6.00 2.30
N ARG A 174 -7.36 -5.56 2.36
CA ARG A 174 -6.40 -5.60 1.27
C ARG A 174 -5.05 -6.08 1.75
N VAL A 175 -4.26 -6.66 0.85
CA VAL A 175 -2.84 -6.92 1.11
C VAL A 175 -2.13 -5.57 1.12
N CYS A 176 -1.54 -5.19 2.24
CA CYS A 176 -0.78 -3.94 2.40
C CYS A 176 0.74 -4.17 2.32
N ASP A 177 1.21 -5.39 2.53
CA ASP A 177 2.60 -5.79 2.34
C ASP A 177 2.89 -6.04 0.85
N ASN A 178 3.77 -5.22 0.28
CA ASN A 178 4.07 -5.26 -1.15
C ASN A 178 4.80 -6.54 -1.55
N TYR A 179 5.74 -7.01 -0.74
CA TYR A 179 6.44 -8.25 -1.02
C TYR A 179 5.51 -9.47 -1.02
N THR A 180 4.59 -9.55 -0.07
CA THR A 180 3.59 -10.62 -0.03
C THR A 180 2.79 -10.72 -1.31
N ARG A 181 2.25 -9.61 -1.83
CA ARG A 181 1.49 -9.62 -3.09
C ARG A 181 2.38 -10.05 -4.26
N PHE A 182 3.60 -9.54 -4.34
CA PHE A 182 4.55 -9.89 -5.38
C PHE A 182 4.92 -11.38 -5.32
N PHE A 183 5.19 -11.91 -4.13
CA PHE A 183 5.48 -13.32 -3.90
C PHE A 183 4.36 -14.23 -4.40
N LEU A 184 3.13 -13.97 -3.97
CA LEU A 184 1.95 -14.78 -4.33
C LEU A 184 1.67 -14.76 -5.83
N LYS A 185 1.91 -13.61 -6.48
CA LYS A 185 1.60 -13.44 -7.90
C LYS A 185 2.70 -13.93 -8.85
N TYR A 186 3.96 -13.77 -8.50
CA TYR A 186 5.07 -14.03 -9.42
C TYR A 186 6.08 -15.08 -8.93
N ILE A 187 6.40 -15.13 -7.65
CA ILE A 187 7.41 -16.07 -7.16
C ILE A 187 6.78 -17.44 -6.95
N GLN A 188 5.72 -17.53 -6.18
CA GLN A 188 5.07 -18.80 -5.85
C GLN A 188 4.64 -19.60 -7.09
N PRO A 189 3.95 -19.03 -8.10
CA PRO A 189 3.55 -19.79 -9.30
C PRO A 189 4.73 -20.28 -10.14
N ASN A 190 5.86 -19.57 -10.09
CA ASN A 190 7.06 -19.87 -10.88
C ASN A 190 8.15 -20.56 -10.07
N ALA A 191 7.84 -21.04 -8.87
CA ALA A 191 8.80 -21.59 -7.94
C ALA A 191 9.71 -22.65 -8.58
N ARG A 192 9.14 -23.63 -9.30
CA ARG A 192 9.88 -24.72 -9.94
C ARG A 192 10.85 -24.23 -11.01
N THR A 193 10.44 -23.26 -11.83
CA THR A 193 11.30 -22.69 -12.88
C THR A 193 12.39 -21.80 -12.32
N ILE A 194 12.11 -21.13 -11.21
CA ILE A 194 13.12 -20.36 -10.46
C ILE A 194 14.16 -21.31 -9.88
N ASP A 195 13.74 -22.37 -9.18
CA ASP A 195 14.64 -23.32 -8.51
C ASP A 195 15.54 -24.08 -9.51
N SER A 196 15.01 -24.38 -10.71
CA SER A 196 15.82 -24.97 -11.79
C SER A 196 16.71 -23.96 -12.51
N GLY A 197 16.68 -22.68 -12.14
CA GLY A 197 17.41 -21.62 -12.83
C GLY A 197 16.94 -21.34 -14.26
N SER A 198 15.73 -21.82 -14.64
CA SER A 198 15.20 -21.68 -16.00
C SER A 198 14.21 -20.52 -16.14
N PHE A 199 13.80 -19.87 -15.05
CA PHE A 199 12.91 -18.71 -15.12
C PHE A 199 13.60 -17.53 -15.84
N ARG A 200 12.89 -16.97 -16.80
CA ARG A 200 13.37 -15.81 -17.60
C ARG A 200 12.25 -14.78 -17.77
N PHE A 201 12.64 -13.53 -17.75
CA PHE A 201 11.84 -12.39 -18.22
C PHE A 201 12.78 -11.33 -18.81
N ASN A 202 12.33 -10.56 -19.75
CA ASN A 202 13.15 -9.51 -20.38
C ASN A 202 13.14 -8.24 -19.54
N ALA A 203 11.96 -7.79 -19.14
CA ALA A 203 11.74 -6.64 -18.28
C ALA A 203 10.53 -6.89 -17.38
N LEU A 204 10.43 -6.18 -16.26
CA LEU A 204 9.31 -6.33 -15.30
C LEU A 204 7.95 -6.11 -15.95
N GLU A 205 7.87 -5.17 -16.88
CA GLU A 205 6.63 -4.90 -17.61
C GLU A 205 6.13 -6.09 -18.45
N THR A 206 7.01 -7.05 -18.77
CA THR A 206 6.60 -8.27 -19.48
C THR A 206 5.94 -9.31 -18.60
N LEU A 207 5.99 -9.14 -17.28
CA LEU A 207 5.29 -10.02 -16.33
C LEU A 207 3.78 -9.81 -16.45
N LYS A 208 3.04 -10.91 -16.58
CA LYS A 208 1.58 -10.86 -16.78
C LYS A 208 0.88 -10.07 -15.67
N GLY A 209 0.17 -9.00 -16.05
CA GLY A 209 -0.58 -8.14 -15.15
C GLY A 209 0.31 -7.25 -14.25
N TRP A 210 1.53 -6.95 -14.70
CA TRP A 210 2.48 -6.08 -14.00
C TRP A 210 1.88 -4.71 -13.68
N GLU A 211 1.35 -4.00 -14.68
CA GLU A 211 0.78 -2.66 -14.51
C GLU A 211 -0.36 -2.64 -13.47
N THR A 212 -1.23 -3.66 -13.49
CA THR A 212 -2.34 -3.76 -12.51
C THR A 212 -1.80 -3.98 -11.09
N MET A 213 -0.83 -4.89 -10.94
CA MET A 213 -0.20 -5.14 -9.65
C MET A 213 0.52 -3.89 -9.15
N LEU A 214 1.28 -3.25 -10.02
CA LEU A 214 2.05 -2.06 -9.71
C LEU A 214 1.18 -0.88 -9.26
N GLY A 215 0.00 -0.71 -9.87
CA GLY A 215 -0.99 0.27 -9.41
C GLY A 215 -1.37 0.05 -7.95
N LEU A 216 -1.75 -1.18 -7.58
CA LEU A 216 -2.09 -1.54 -6.20
C LEU A 216 -0.91 -1.38 -5.22
N GLN A 217 0.31 -1.67 -5.68
CA GLN A 217 1.52 -1.52 -4.87
C GLN A 217 1.86 -0.05 -4.66
N PHE A 218 1.69 0.78 -5.68
CA PHE A 218 1.92 2.21 -5.60
C PHE A 218 0.90 2.88 -4.67
N GLU A 219 -0.38 2.48 -4.73
CA GLU A 219 -1.39 2.91 -3.74
C GLU A 219 -0.93 2.59 -2.31
N ASN A 220 -0.45 1.35 -2.05
CA ASN A 220 0.07 0.97 -0.75
C ASN A 220 1.24 1.86 -0.30
N LEU A 221 2.22 2.12 -1.19
CA LEU A 221 3.35 2.99 -0.88
C LEU A 221 2.89 4.40 -0.50
N VAL A 222 1.96 4.99 -1.24
CA VAL A 222 1.44 6.33 -0.95
C VAL A 222 0.70 6.35 0.39
N ILE A 223 -0.18 5.37 0.64
CA ILE A 223 -0.98 5.31 1.87
C ILE A 223 -0.09 5.07 3.10
N ALA A 224 0.92 4.21 3.00
CA ALA A 224 1.89 3.98 4.07
C ALA A 224 2.68 5.25 4.42
N ASN A 225 2.77 6.21 3.48
CA ASN A 225 3.45 7.48 3.65
C ASN A 225 2.52 8.67 3.96
N LEU A 226 1.33 8.40 4.51
CA LEU A 226 0.36 9.43 4.89
C LEU A 226 0.94 10.60 5.69
N PRO A 227 1.81 10.40 6.71
CA PRO A 227 2.39 11.52 7.46
C PRO A 227 3.19 12.51 6.60
N ARG A 228 3.76 12.06 5.48
CA ARG A 228 4.46 12.91 4.50
C ARG A 228 3.52 13.49 3.45
N LEU A 229 2.50 12.72 3.11
CA LEU A 229 1.49 13.16 2.15
C LEU A 229 0.67 14.34 2.66
N LEU A 230 0.28 14.34 3.93
CA LEU A 230 -0.56 15.40 4.51
C LEU A 230 0.02 16.81 4.37
N PRO A 231 1.31 17.09 4.69
CA PRO A 231 1.91 18.38 4.42
C PRO A 231 1.91 18.75 2.93
N ALA A 232 2.20 17.80 2.03
CA ALA A 232 2.20 18.02 0.59
C ALA A 232 0.80 18.38 0.05
N LEU A 233 -0.26 17.89 0.72
CA LEU A 233 -1.65 18.26 0.43
C LEU A 233 -2.09 19.58 1.10
N GLY A 234 -1.21 20.26 1.82
CA GLY A 234 -1.57 21.41 2.65
C GLY A 234 -2.47 21.05 3.84
N MET A 235 -2.40 19.81 4.32
CA MET A 235 -3.23 19.28 5.41
C MET A 235 -2.41 18.87 6.64
N GLY A 236 -1.13 19.25 6.74
CA GLY A 236 -0.23 18.83 7.82
C GLY A 236 -0.71 19.16 9.24
N ASN A 237 -1.51 20.23 9.41
CA ASN A 237 -2.06 20.64 10.69
C ASN A 237 -3.57 20.35 10.83
N VAL A 238 -4.13 19.53 9.93
CA VAL A 238 -5.56 19.20 9.95
C VAL A 238 -5.79 17.96 10.78
N LEU A 239 -6.69 18.03 11.78
CA LEU A 239 -7.12 16.87 12.52
C LEU A 239 -8.04 16.02 11.63
N LEU A 240 -7.55 14.87 11.19
CA LEU A 240 -8.33 13.93 10.39
C LEU A 240 -9.20 13.04 11.29
N LYS A 241 -10.44 12.83 10.86
CA LYS A 241 -11.35 11.83 11.42
C LYS A 241 -11.10 10.45 10.79
N SER A 242 -10.77 10.41 9.50
CA SER A 242 -10.35 9.18 8.81
C SER A 242 -9.46 9.47 7.61
N ALA A 243 -8.65 8.46 7.27
CA ALA A 243 -7.80 8.44 6.09
C ALA A 243 -7.74 6.99 5.59
N ALA A 244 -8.54 6.64 4.59
CA ALA A 244 -8.63 5.26 4.08
C ALA A 244 -9.14 5.25 2.64
N PRO A 245 -8.89 4.19 1.88
CA PRO A 245 -9.59 3.92 0.64
C PRO A 245 -11.10 3.86 0.86
N TYR A 246 -11.84 4.32 -0.13
CA TYR A 246 -13.30 4.31 -0.03
C TYR A 246 -13.93 3.65 -1.25
N ARG A 247 -14.89 2.76 -1.02
CA ARG A 247 -15.66 2.13 -2.08
C ARG A 247 -17.15 2.22 -1.80
N GLN A 248 -17.87 2.73 -2.78
CA GLN A 248 -19.33 2.79 -2.80
C GLN A 248 -19.86 1.81 -3.87
N SER A 249 -20.70 0.89 -3.45
CA SER A 249 -21.39 -0.01 -4.38
C SER A 249 -22.46 0.74 -5.18
N ALA A 250 -22.65 0.34 -6.44
CA ALA A 250 -23.75 0.83 -7.24
C ALA A 250 -25.10 0.41 -6.65
N THR A 251 -26.07 1.29 -6.70
CA THR A 251 -27.48 1.04 -6.37
C THR A 251 -28.38 1.57 -7.47
N ARG A 252 -29.69 1.29 -7.41
CA ARG A 252 -30.63 1.85 -8.40
C ARG A 252 -30.61 3.39 -8.46
N ARG A 253 -30.20 4.07 -7.37
CA ARG A 253 -30.23 5.54 -7.24
C ARG A 253 -28.84 6.18 -7.27
N ARG A 254 -27.76 5.40 -7.25
CA ARG A 254 -26.38 5.93 -7.12
C ARG A 254 -25.41 5.10 -7.95
N LYS A 255 -24.50 5.77 -8.62
CA LYS A 255 -23.36 5.11 -9.27
C LYS A 255 -22.38 4.60 -8.21
N GLY A 256 -21.76 3.47 -8.48
CA GLY A 256 -20.62 3.01 -7.69
C GLY A 256 -19.40 3.90 -7.97
N CYS A 257 -18.54 4.05 -6.97
CA CYS A 257 -17.24 4.68 -7.16
C CYS A 257 -16.20 4.06 -6.23
N GLN A 258 -14.96 4.14 -6.64
CA GLN A 258 -13.79 3.78 -5.84
C GLN A 258 -12.88 5.01 -5.77
N ILE A 259 -12.43 5.33 -4.57
CA ILE A 259 -11.49 6.42 -4.28
C ILE A 259 -10.29 5.78 -3.62
N ASP A 260 -9.10 6.04 -4.17
CA ASP A 260 -7.87 5.39 -3.75
C ASP A 260 -7.50 5.80 -2.31
N LEU A 261 -7.72 7.07 -1.95
CA LEU A 261 -7.61 7.54 -0.58
C LEU A 261 -8.59 8.70 -0.33
N LEU A 262 -9.47 8.53 0.64
CA LEU A 262 -10.39 9.55 1.11
C LEU A 262 -9.94 10.06 2.48
N LEU A 263 -9.57 11.34 2.54
CA LEU A 263 -9.24 12.00 3.80
C LEU A 263 -10.46 12.77 4.29
N GLN A 264 -10.85 12.58 5.53
CA GLN A 264 -11.99 13.24 6.11
C GLN A 264 -11.61 14.03 7.36
N ALA A 265 -11.90 15.31 7.35
CA ALA A 265 -11.87 16.20 8.49
C ALA A 265 -13.32 16.55 8.88
N ASP A 266 -13.55 17.59 9.69
CA ASP A 266 -14.91 17.91 10.20
C ASP A 266 -15.93 18.09 9.07
N ARG A 267 -15.88 19.21 8.33
CA ARG A 267 -16.78 19.49 7.21
C ARG A 267 -16.09 19.50 5.86
N LYS A 268 -14.99 18.75 5.76
CA LYS A 268 -14.16 18.70 4.55
C LYS A 268 -13.80 17.26 4.24
N VAL A 269 -13.89 16.90 2.99
CA VAL A 269 -13.34 15.67 2.46
C VAL A 269 -12.32 16.01 1.38
N CYS A 270 -11.22 15.26 1.31
CA CYS A 270 -10.27 15.34 0.22
C CYS A 270 -10.26 14.00 -0.51
N VAL A 271 -10.62 14.04 -1.79
CA VAL A 271 -10.56 12.90 -2.72
C VAL A 271 -9.17 12.89 -3.32
N VAL A 272 -8.38 11.90 -2.95
CA VAL A 272 -7.02 11.73 -3.46
C VAL A 272 -7.03 10.59 -4.47
N GLU A 273 -6.69 10.90 -5.69
CA GLU A 273 -6.43 9.94 -6.76
C GLU A 273 -4.95 9.62 -6.78
N ILE A 274 -4.61 8.35 -6.96
CA ILE A 274 -3.22 7.88 -7.00
C ILE A 274 -2.98 7.23 -8.35
N LYS A 275 -2.07 7.80 -9.16
CA LYS A 275 -1.81 7.34 -10.53
C LYS A 275 -0.32 7.09 -10.76
N ARG A 276 -0.02 5.95 -11.36
CA ARG A 276 1.28 5.65 -11.92
C ARG A 276 1.13 5.32 -13.40
N ARG A 277 1.61 6.21 -14.25
CA ARG A 277 1.58 6.05 -15.71
C ARG A 277 2.73 6.85 -16.33
N ALA A 278 3.25 6.39 -17.46
CA ALA A 278 4.29 7.14 -18.21
C ALA A 278 3.85 8.58 -18.52
N THR A 279 2.58 8.75 -18.90
CA THR A 279 1.96 10.07 -19.13
C THR A 279 0.55 10.06 -18.53
N ILE A 280 0.22 11.08 -17.77
CA ILE A 280 -1.09 11.30 -17.16
C ILE A 280 -1.74 12.47 -17.90
N GLY A 281 -2.78 12.16 -18.67
CA GLY A 281 -3.50 13.12 -19.49
C GLY A 281 -4.74 13.70 -18.79
N ARG A 282 -5.48 14.50 -19.52
CA ARG A 282 -6.68 15.20 -19.04
C ARG A 282 -7.79 14.27 -18.57
N GLU A 283 -7.82 13.04 -19.06
CA GLU A 283 -8.81 12.03 -18.69
C GLU A 283 -8.88 11.75 -17.18
N VAL A 284 -7.78 12.00 -16.44
CA VAL A 284 -7.76 11.85 -14.98
C VAL A 284 -8.73 12.83 -14.30
N ILE A 285 -8.93 14.02 -14.87
CA ILE A 285 -9.88 15.01 -14.35
C ILE A 285 -11.31 14.47 -14.46
N ASP A 286 -11.69 13.95 -15.64
CA ASP A 286 -13.02 13.39 -15.87
C ASP A 286 -13.29 12.17 -14.97
N GLU A 287 -12.25 11.34 -14.75
CA GLU A 287 -12.33 10.21 -13.82
C GLU A 287 -12.64 10.70 -12.38
N VAL A 288 -11.87 11.66 -11.88
CA VAL A 288 -12.04 12.15 -10.50
C VAL A 288 -13.33 12.94 -10.34
N GLU A 289 -13.70 13.76 -11.32
CA GLU A 289 -14.96 14.49 -11.32
C GLU A 289 -16.16 13.53 -11.25
N SER A 290 -16.13 12.45 -12.02
CA SER A 290 -17.16 11.39 -11.97
C SER A 290 -17.23 10.74 -10.57
N LYS A 291 -16.10 10.47 -9.93
CA LYS A 291 -16.03 9.95 -8.56
C LYS A 291 -16.65 10.93 -7.57
N VAL A 292 -16.27 12.21 -7.63
CA VAL A 292 -16.79 13.28 -6.75
C VAL A 292 -18.30 13.44 -6.92
N ARG A 293 -18.81 13.48 -8.15
CA ARG A 293 -20.28 13.54 -8.43
C ARG A 293 -21.04 12.33 -7.92
N SER A 294 -20.38 11.17 -7.85
CA SER A 294 -20.99 9.92 -7.35
C SER A 294 -21.04 9.85 -5.83
N LEU A 295 -20.21 10.63 -5.11
CA LEU A 295 -20.21 10.68 -3.65
C LEU A 295 -21.52 11.25 -3.12
N SER A 296 -22.04 10.60 -2.07
CA SER A 296 -23.18 11.08 -1.33
C SER A 296 -22.72 11.86 -0.11
N LEU A 297 -22.68 13.16 -0.22
CA LEU A 297 -22.24 14.04 0.86
C LEU A 297 -23.42 14.77 1.50
N PRO A 298 -23.40 14.98 2.83
CA PRO A 298 -24.34 15.87 3.50
C PRO A 298 -24.19 17.33 3.04
N ALA A 299 -25.23 18.13 3.22
CA ALA A 299 -25.15 19.57 2.96
C ALA A 299 -24.08 20.23 3.85
N GLY A 300 -23.32 21.16 3.28
CA GLY A 300 -22.29 21.93 3.99
C GLY A 300 -20.94 21.23 4.12
N VAL A 301 -20.75 20.07 3.47
CA VAL A 301 -19.44 19.43 3.35
C VAL A 301 -18.75 19.92 2.08
N SER A 302 -17.54 20.47 2.20
CA SER A 302 -16.72 20.87 1.07
C SER A 302 -15.84 19.73 0.59
N VAL A 303 -15.62 19.67 -0.74
CA VAL A 303 -14.75 18.65 -1.37
C VAL A 303 -13.49 19.34 -1.87
N ARG A 304 -12.35 18.74 -1.59
CA ARG A 304 -11.07 19.02 -2.24
C ARG A 304 -10.66 17.82 -3.07
N THR A 305 -9.91 18.08 -4.13
CA THR A 305 -9.35 17.04 -5.00
C THR A 305 -7.85 17.11 -5.02
N ALA A 306 -7.19 15.95 -5.02
CA ALA A 306 -5.75 15.88 -5.13
C ALA A 306 -5.35 14.71 -6.03
N LEU A 307 -4.23 14.87 -6.72
CA LEU A 307 -3.60 13.83 -7.53
C LEU A 307 -2.20 13.57 -6.99
N VAL A 308 -1.95 12.34 -6.56
CA VAL A 308 -0.60 11.84 -6.24
C VAL A 308 -0.14 10.98 -7.42
N TYR A 309 1.03 11.26 -7.95
CA TYR A 309 1.41 10.62 -9.19
C TYR A 309 2.90 10.28 -9.30
N GLU A 310 3.18 9.26 -10.11
CA GLU A 310 4.48 8.94 -10.69
C GLU A 310 4.33 8.96 -12.22
N GLY A 311 5.24 9.66 -12.89
CA GLY A 311 5.27 9.84 -14.34
C GLY A 311 5.13 11.29 -14.76
N THR A 312 4.93 11.52 -16.07
CA THR A 312 4.83 12.87 -16.63
C THR A 312 3.38 13.36 -16.63
N LEU A 313 3.15 14.49 -15.99
CA LEU A 313 1.83 15.14 -16.01
C LEU A 313 1.70 16.01 -17.27
N ALA A 314 0.60 15.86 -18.01
CA ALA A 314 0.32 16.69 -19.17
C ALA A 314 0.02 18.13 -18.72
N LYS A 315 0.56 19.12 -19.46
CA LYS A 315 0.36 20.56 -19.17
C LYS A 315 -1.12 20.96 -19.11
N SER A 316 -1.99 20.26 -19.83
CA SER A 316 -3.45 20.50 -19.80
C SER A 316 -4.04 20.23 -18.42
N VAL A 317 -3.53 19.26 -17.66
CA VAL A 317 -4.00 18.93 -16.30
C VAL A 317 -3.65 20.07 -15.32
N GLU A 318 -2.44 20.60 -15.43
CA GLU A 318 -2.00 21.74 -14.59
C GLU A 318 -2.78 23.02 -14.97
N ALA A 319 -2.92 23.29 -16.27
CA ALA A 319 -3.57 24.49 -16.76
C ALA A 319 -5.07 24.57 -16.43
N GLU A 320 -5.75 23.45 -16.31
CA GLU A 320 -7.18 23.37 -15.97
C GLU A 320 -7.47 23.71 -14.51
N GLY A 321 -6.47 23.59 -13.62
CA GLY A 321 -6.59 23.98 -12.20
C GLY A 321 -7.66 23.21 -11.43
N TYR A 322 -8.02 22.01 -11.88
CA TYR A 322 -9.06 21.17 -11.26
C TYR A 322 -8.64 20.62 -9.89
N PHE A 323 -7.38 20.21 -9.77
CA PHE A 323 -6.87 19.66 -8.52
C PHE A 323 -6.39 20.76 -7.58
N ASP A 324 -6.82 20.70 -6.32
CA ASP A 324 -6.32 21.58 -5.25
C ASP A 324 -4.85 21.30 -4.91
N ALA A 325 -4.38 20.06 -5.17
CA ALA A 325 -2.99 19.68 -5.01
C ALA A 325 -2.57 18.64 -6.06
N LEU A 326 -1.42 18.88 -6.67
CA LEU A 326 -0.71 17.96 -7.55
C LEU A 326 0.59 17.56 -6.85
N VAL A 327 0.71 16.29 -6.48
CA VAL A 327 1.81 15.78 -5.64
C VAL A 327 2.59 14.73 -6.42
N PRO A 328 3.72 15.08 -7.04
CA PRO A 328 4.62 14.08 -7.58
C PRO A 328 5.19 13.22 -6.44
N VAL A 329 5.37 11.92 -6.66
CA VAL A 329 5.87 11.00 -5.63
C VAL A 329 7.25 11.39 -5.11
N GLU A 330 8.04 12.08 -5.92
CA GLU A 330 9.32 12.67 -5.54
C GLU A 330 9.21 13.57 -4.30
N SER A 331 8.10 14.27 -4.14
CA SER A 331 7.85 15.11 -2.95
C SER A 331 7.80 14.29 -1.66
N LEU A 332 7.38 13.02 -1.74
CA LEU A 332 7.36 12.10 -0.59
C LEU A 332 8.74 11.48 -0.32
N MET A 333 9.59 11.42 -1.35
CA MET A 333 10.94 10.86 -1.30
C MET A 333 11.98 11.88 -0.84
N TYR A 334 11.89 13.10 -1.34
CA TYR A 334 12.95 14.12 -1.19
C TYR A 334 12.48 15.40 -0.50
N GLY A 335 11.20 15.50 -0.12
CA GLY A 335 10.63 16.71 0.44
C GLY A 335 10.15 17.72 -0.63
N SER A 336 9.92 18.96 -0.20
CA SER A 336 9.45 20.02 -1.11
C SER A 336 10.53 20.42 -2.14
N GLU A 337 10.13 21.11 -3.23
CA GLU A 337 11.06 21.57 -4.28
C GLU A 337 12.31 22.30 -3.78
N LYS A 338 12.23 22.96 -2.61
CA LYS A 338 13.38 23.62 -1.97
C LYS A 338 14.44 22.61 -1.51
N GLU A 339 14.03 21.42 -1.02
CA GLU A 339 14.96 20.35 -0.61
C GLU A 339 15.52 19.60 -1.82
N LEU A 340 14.71 19.45 -2.89
CA LEU A 340 15.14 18.85 -4.18
C LEU A 340 16.24 19.67 -4.86
N ALA A 341 16.21 20.99 -4.76
CA ALA A 341 17.23 21.86 -5.36
C ALA A 341 18.59 21.76 -4.66
N PHE A 342 18.62 21.46 -3.34
CA PHE A 342 19.86 21.25 -2.59
C PHE A 342 20.47 19.85 -2.78
N GLY A 343 19.67 18.84 -3.08
CA GLY A 343 20.14 17.47 -3.32
C GLY A 343 20.74 17.23 -4.72
N ARG A 344 20.59 18.17 -5.65
CA ARG A 344 21.11 18.10 -7.04
C ARG A 344 22.45 18.80 -7.26
N ARG A 345 23.13 19.19 -6.20
CA ARG A 345 24.50 19.76 -6.29
C ARG A 345 25.58 18.77 -5.92
#